data_c1c185ca578014d1cbb011d5cd66533a
#
_entry.id   c1c185ca578014d1cbb011d5cd66533a
#
_cell.length_a   1.000
_cell.length_b   1.000
_cell.length_c   1.000
_cell.angle_alpha   90.00
_cell.angle_beta   90.00
_cell.angle_gamma   90.00
#
_symmetry.space_group_name_H-M   'P 1'
#
loop_
_entity.id
_entity.type
_entity.pdbx_description
1 polymer ?
#
loop_
_entity_poly.entity_id
_entity_poly.type
_entity_poly.pdbx_seq_one_letter_code
_entity_poly.pdbx_strand_id
1 'polypeptide(L)'
;EIEKNYIKKGFDLINDIGWEEFSIEELSIREKIPLNELKIYFKCKYSIVDRFSKLIDKNIESKLRIQDFENSSKKDILFELMMMRFDEMDEFKSSLAKILDASKNKPLLISIITKNVMNTMDFFLELSNSYNNHAFDFLKKNFLFFIYSITFKTWLSDNTDELSKTMAELDRLLSAAENFQQKVSSF
;
A
#
# COMPACT_ATOMS: atom_id res chain seq x y z
N GLU A 1 11.61 15.40 3.39
CA GLU A 1 12.46 15.29 2.17
C GLU A 1 13.61 14.28 2.38
N ILE A 2 14.40 14.40 3.45
CA ILE A 2 15.53 13.51 3.74
C ILE A 2 15.06 12.05 3.91
N GLU A 3 14.04 11.81 4.72
CA GLU A 3 13.48 10.46 4.94
C GLU A 3 12.99 9.82 3.63
N LYS A 4 12.30 10.58 2.78
CA LYS A 4 11.84 10.13 1.47
C LYS A 4 13.00 9.66 0.58
N ASN A 5 14.09 10.45 0.55
CA ASN A 5 15.29 10.09 -0.19
C ASN A 5 15.93 8.80 0.34
N TYR A 6 15.99 8.62 1.66
CA TYR A 6 16.55 7.40 2.26
C TYR A 6 15.68 6.16 2.03
N ILE A 7 14.36 6.32 2.04
CA ILE A 7 13.44 5.23 1.66
C ILE A 7 13.70 4.84 0.20
N LYS A 8 13.77 5.81 -0.72
CA LYS A 8 14.04 5.54 -2.14
C LYS A 8 15.35 4.77 -2.31
N LYS A 9 16.45 5.26 -1.76
CA LYS A 9 17.76 4.57 -1.81
C LYS A 9 17.72 3.16 -1.22
N GLY A 10 16.97 2.96 -0.14
CA GLY A 10 16.77 1.64 0.44
C GLY A 10 15.99 0.69 -0.48
N PHE A 11 14.95 1.17 -1.15
CA PHE A 11 14.20 0.40 -2.13
C PHE A 11 15.02 0.11 -3.40
N ASP A 12 15.82 1.06 -3.88
CA ASP A 12 16.75 0.86 -4.98
C ASP A 12 17.77 -0.24 -4.61
N LEU A 13 18.32 -0.21 -3.39
CA LEU A 13 19.22 -1.23 -2.91
C LEU A 13 18.53 -2.61 -2.80
N ILE A 14 17.29 -2.67 -2.29
CA ILE A 14 16.50 -3.91 -2.27
C ILE A 14 16.26 -4.42 -3.70
N ASN A 15 16.03 -3.53 -4.65
CA ASN A 15 15.92 -3.92 -6.04
C ASN A 15 17.21 -4.53 -6.60
N ASP A 16 18.35 -4.05 -6.18
CA ASP A 16 19.66 -4.55 -6.64
C ASP A 16 20.00 -5.92 -6.03
N ILE A 17 20.04 -5.99 -4.70
CA ILE A 17 20.58 -7.14 -3.97
C ILE A 17 19.53 -8.06 -3.35
N GLY A 18 18.26 -7.69 -3.38
CA GLY A 18 17.16 -8.42 -2.76
C GLY A 18 17.00 -8.16 -1.27
N TRP A 19 15.85 -8.59 -0.72
CA TRP A 19 15.52 -8.39 0.69
C TRP A 19 16.45 -9.14 1.65
N GLU A 20 16.97 -10.31 1.28
CA GLU A 20 17.80 -11.14 2.17
C GLU A 20 19.10 -10.41 2.51
N GLU A 21 19.78 -9.90 1.50
CA GLU A 21 21.08 -9.21 1.63
C GLU A 21 20.92 -7.75 2.10
N PHE A 22 19.72 -7.18 2.01
CA PHE A 22 19.46 -5.82 2.45
C PHE A 22 19.60 -5.67 3.96
N SER A 23 20.35 -4.66 4.39
CA SER A 23 20.43 -4.16 5.77
C SER A 23 20.61 -2.66 5.81
N ILE A 24 20.38 -2.02 6.96
CA ILE A 24 20.62 -0.58 7.13
C ILE A 24 22.14 -0.30 7.10
N GLU A 25 22.94 -1.22 7.56
CA GLU A 25 24.39 -1.17 7.50
C GLU A 25 24.90 -1.20 6.05
N GLU A 26 24.35 -2.09 5.21
CA GLU A 26 24.69 -2.15 3.78
C GLU A 26 24.27 -0.87 3.05
N LEU A 27 23.09 -0.31 3.36
CA LEU A 27 22.63 0.97 2.83
C LEU A 27 23.60 2.10 3.22
N SER A 28 24.07 2.12 4.47
CA SER A 28 25.04 3.09 4.96
C SER A 28 26.36 3.05 4.16
N ILE A 29 26.88 1.84 3.93
CA ILE A 29 28.14 1.64 3.20
C ILE A 29 27.98 2.07 1.72
N ARG A 30 26.94 1.59 1.04
CA ARG A 30 26.73 1.80 -0.38
C ARG A 30 26.46 3.26 -0.73
N GLU A 31 25.64 3.92 0.08
CA GLU A 31 25.25 5.31 -0.12
C GLU A 31 26.17 6.32 0.55
N LYS A 32 27.18 5.85 1.30
CA LYS A 32 28.11 6.69 2.08
C LYS A 32 27.38 7.63 3.06
N ILE A 33 26.28 7.14 3.65
CA ILE A 33 25.49 7.86 4.65
C ILE A 33 25.90 7.35 6.04
N PRO A 34 26.18 8.22 7.01
CA PRO A 34 26.51 7.79 8.37
C PRO A 34 25.41 6.89 8.96
N LEU A 35 25.80 5.73 9.51
CA LEU A 35 24.84 4.75 10.05
C LEU A 35 23.96 5.33 11.15
N ASN A 36 24.51 6.19 12.00
CA ASN A 36 23.78 6.88 13.06
C ASN A 36 22.68 7.80 12.50
N GLU A 37 22.89 8.40 11.34
CA GLU A 37 21.89 9.22 10.66
C GLU A 37 20.74 8.35 10.12
N LEU A 38 21.05 7.23 9.45
CA LEU A 38 20.02 6.28 9.00
C LEU A 38 19.22 5.71 10.17
N LYS A 39 19.86 5.43 11.31
CA LYS A 39 19.19 4.88 12.50
C LYS A 39 18.23 5.84 13.20
N ILE A 40 18.27 7.13 12.89
CA ILE A 40 17.24 8.09 13.30
C ILE A 40 15.88 7.71 12.66
N TYR A 41 15.90 7.27 11.39
CA TYR A 41 14.70 6.94 10.62
C TYR A 41 14.38 5.45 10.68
N PHE A 42 15.39 4.59 10.63
CA PHE A 42 15.24 3.13 10.52
C PHE A 42 15.95 2.41 11.64
N LYS A 43 15.21 1.99 12.66
CA LYS A 43 15.76 1.21 13.80
C LYS A 43 16.28 -0.17 13.35
N CYS A 44 15.68 -0.77 12.33
CA CYS A 44 16.05 -2.04 11.73
C CYS A 44 15.55 -2.08 10.27
N LYS A 45 15.96 -3.09 9.50
CA LYS A 45 15.55 -3.21 8.10
C LYS A 45 14.04 -3.27 7.88
N TYR A 46 13.29 -3.80 8.82
CA TYR A 46 11.83 -3.86 8.73
C TYR A 46 11.17 -2.47 8.83
N SER A 47 11.84 -1.52 9.49
CA SER A 47 11.32 -0.15 9.61
C SER A 47 11.18 0.56 8.28
N ILE A 48 11.96 0.16 7.26
CA ILE A 48 11.87 0.77 5.93
C ILE A 48 10.52 0.48 5.26
N VAL A 49 9.98 -0.73 5.44
CA VAL A 49 8.67 -1.13 4.91
C VAL A 49 7.54 -0.35 5.59
N ASP A 50 7.62 -0.20 6.92
CA ASP A 50 6.65 0.59 7.69
C ASP A 50 6.67 2.07 7.28
N ARG A 51 7.87 2.65 7.16
CA ARG A 51 8.05 4.05 6.76
C ARG A 51 7.63 4.31 5.32
N PHE A 52 7.92 3.37 4.42
CA PHE A 52 7.47 3.44 3.04
C PHE A 52 5.95 3.49 2.95
N SER A 53 5.24 2.57 3.60
CA SER A 53 3.78 2.56 3.58
C SER A 53 3.18 3.87 4.06
N LYS A 54 3.70 4.42 5.18
CA LYS A 54 3.28 5.73 5.71
C LYS A 54 3.59 6.89 4.77
N LEU A 55 4.73 6.83 4.07
CA LEU A 55 5.10 7.85 3.07
C LEU A 55 4.10 7.86 1.92
N ILE A 56 3.74 6.68 1.39
CA ILE A 56 2.75 6.55 0.31
C ILE A 56 1.39 7.10 0.76
N ASP A 57 0.90 6.71 1.93
CA ASP A 57 -0.39 7.19 2.46
C ASP A 57 -0.37 8.72 2.64
N LYS A 58 0.72 9.28 3.16
CA LYS A 58 0.90 10.73 3.28
C LYS A 58 0.95 11.46 1.93
N ASN A 59 1.57 10.86 0.92
CA ASN A 59 1.59 11.42 -0.43
C ASN A 59 0.17 11.49 -1.01
N ILE A 60 -0.61 10.42 -0.85
CA ILE A 60 -2.01 10.38 -1.25
C ILE A 60 -2.78 11.51 -0.54
N GLU A 61 -2.71 11.55 0.80
CA GLU A 61 -3.41 12.57 1.60
C GLU A 61 -3.08 13.99 1.13
N SER A 62 -1.83 14.27 0.80
CA SER A 62 -1.38 15.59 0.33
C SER A 62 -1.91 15.99 -1.05
N LYS A 63 -2.32 15.02 -1.87
CA LYS A 63 -2.87 15.23 -3.22
C LYS A 63 -4.39 15.31 -3.24
N LEU A 64 -5.04 14.82 -2.17
CA LEU A 64 -6.49 14.81 -2.09
C LEU A 64 -7.06 16.21 -1.89
N ARG A 65 -8.12 16.50 -2.65
CA ARG A 65 -8.99 17.65 -2.42
C ARG A 65 -10.37 17.11 -2.07
N ILE A 66 -10.91 17.49 -0.92
CA ILE A 66 -12.22 17.04 -0.44
C ILE A 66 -13.31 17.28 -1.49
N GLN A 67 -13.18 18.37 -2.26
CA GLN A 67 -14.10 18.74 -3.34
C GLN A 67 -14.16 17.71 -4.48
N ASP A 68 -13.09 16.92 -4.69
CA ASP A 68 -13.05 15.94 -5.77
C ASP A 68 -14.00 14.75 -5.50
N PHE A 69 -14.48 14.59 -4.28
CA PHE A 69 -15.34 13.47 -3.85
C PHE A 69 -16.79 13.86 -3.54
N GLU A 70 -17.17 15.15 -3.63
CA GLU A 70 -18.50 15.64 -3.20
C GLU A 70 -19.69 14.93 -3.87
N ASN A 71 -19.51 14.44 -5.10
CA ASN A 71 -20.57 13.78 -5.87
C ASN A 71 -20.22 12.32 -6.24
N SER A 72 -19.16 11.76 -5.67
CA SER A 72 -18.69 10.42 -6.00
C SER A 72 -19.35 9.39 -5.09
N SER A 73 -19.60 8.19 -5.62
CA SER A 73 -20.04 7.06 -4.80
C SER A 73 -18.89 6.58 -3.90
N LYS A 74 -19.21 5.91 -2.79
CA LYS A 74 -18.19 5.30 -1.91
C LYS A 74 -17.28 4.33 -2.67
N LYS A 75 -17.84 3.59 -3.61
CA LYS A 75 -17.11 2.68 -4.50
C LYS A 75 -16.10 3.45 -5.35
N ASP A 76 -16.53 4.55 -5.99
CA ASP A 76 -15.66 5.34 -6.86
C ASP A 76 -14.52 5.98 -6.07
N ILE A 77 -14.81 6.48 -4.86
CA ILE A 77 -13.77 7.02 -3.96
C ILE A 77 -12.75 5.94 -3.59
N LEU A 78 -13.19 4.74 -3.20
CA LEU A 78 -12.30 3.64 -2.87
C LEU A 78 -11.47 3.16 -4.08
N PHE A 79 -12.08 3.15 -5.27
CA PHE A 79 -11.38 2.85 -6.52
C PHE A 79 -10.25 3.85 -6.77
N GLU A 80 -10.55 5.15 -6.71
CA GLU A 80 -9.60 6.23 -6.93
C GLU A 80 -8.45 6.19 -5.91
N LEU A 81 -8.75 6.03 -4.62
CA LEU A 81 -7.74 5.96 -3.56
C LEU A 81 -6.78 4.77 -3.76
N MET A 82 -7.30 3.62 -4.17
CA MET A 82 -6.46 2.45 -4.45
C MET A 82 -5.60 2.65 -5.70
N MET A 83 -6.15 3.24 -6.76
CA MET A 83 -5.37 3.54 -7.97
C MET A 83 -4.28 4.58 -7.68
N MET A 84 -4.59 5.65 -6.96
CA MET A 84 -3.57 6.63 -6.51
C MET A 84 -2.44 5.95 -5.74
N ARG A 85 -2.75 4.94 -4.90
CA ARG A 85 -1.72 4.20 -4.18
C ARG A 85 -0.84 3.37 -5.11
N PHE A 86 -1.41 2.70 -6.10
CA PHE A 86 -0.65 1.95 -7.08
C PHE A 86 0.26 2.85 -7.91
N ASP A 87 -0.23 4.02 -8.32
CA ASP A 87 0.55 5.02 -9.04
C ASP A 87 1.73 5.54 -8.20
N GLU A 88 1.49 5.87 -6.92
CA GLU A 88 2.56 6.30 -5.99
C GLU A 88 3.63 5.23 -5.75
N MET A 89 3.28 3.96 -5.91
CA MET A 89 4.20 2.84 -5.69
C MET A 89 4.88 2.35 -6.99
N ASP A 90 4.52 2.88 -8.16
CA ASP A 90 4.93 2.27 -9.43
C ASP A 90 6.46 2.26 -9.63
N GLU A 91 7.15 3.32 -9.24
CA GLU A 91 8.62 3.35 -9.28
C GLU A 91 9.30 2.28 -8.39
N PHE A 92 8.58 1.73 -7.40
CA PHE A 92 9.07 0.72 -6.45
C PHE A 92 8.59 -0.70 -6.76
N LYS A 93 7.90 -0.91 -7.86
CA LYS A 93 7.22 -2.16 -8.21
C LYS A 93 8.13 -3.40 -8.12
N SER A 94 9.34 -3.28 -8.67
CA SER A 94 10.33 -4.37 -8.64
C SER A 94 10.81 -4.71 -7.22
N SER A 95 11.11 -3.70 -6.41
CA SER A 95 11.52 -3.87 -5.01
C SER A 95 10.39 -4.48 -4.17
N LEU A 96 9.16 -4.02 -4.39
CA LEU A 96 7.96 -4.55 -3.72
C LEU A 96 7.71 -6.01 -4.08
N ALA A 97 7.94 -6.41 -5.33
CA ALA A 97 7.86 -7.82 -5.74
C ALA A 97 8.87 -8.68 -4.97
N LYS A 98 10.11 -8.22 -4.81
CA LYS A 98 11.16 -8.93 -4.04
C LYS A 98 10.82 -9.00 -2.55
N ILE A 99 10.28 -7.92 -1.97
CA ILE A 99 9.84 -7.90 -0.56
C ILE A 99 8.68 -8.88 -0.36
N LEU A 100 7.69 -8.89 -1.26
CA LEU A 100 6.55 -9.79 -1.19
C LEU A 100 6.99 -11.25 -1.33
N ASP A 101 7.91 -11.55 -2.23
CA ASP A 101 8.45 -12.91 -2.39
C ASP A 101 9.18 -13.38 -1.12
N ALA A 102 10.06 -12.55 -0.57
CA ALA A 102 10.76 -12.84 0.69
C ALA A 102 9.79 -13.03 1.87
N SER A 103 8.65 -12.35 1.89
CA SER A 103 7.67 -12.42 2.97
C SER A 103 7.04 -13.80 3.13
N LYS A 104 6.98 -14.62 2.06
CA LYS A 104 6.39 -15.97 2.08
C LYS A 104 6.99 -16.88 3.14
N ASN A 105 8.28 -16.68 3.45
CA ASN A 105 9.02 -17.47 4.42
C ASN A 105 9.43 -16.68 5.68
N LYS A 106 8.88 -15.49 5.88
CA LYS A 106 9.22 -14.58 6.98
C LYS A 106 7.98 -14.07 7.71
N PRO A 107 7.50 -14.77 8.76
CA PRO A 107 6.28 -14.38 9.48
C PRO A 107 6.29 -12.95 9.99
N LEU A 108 7.44 -12.42 10.43
CA LEU A 108 7.55 -11.04 10.88
C LEU A 108 7.33 -10.05 9.73
N LEU A 109 7.90 -10.31 8.55
CA LEU A 109 7.76 -9.43 7.39
C LEU A 109 6.32 -9.40 6.90
N ILE A 110 5.68 -10.58 6.76
CA ILE A 110 4.27 -10.62 6.36
C ILE A 110 3.34 -9.93 7.38
N SER A 111 3.64 -10.06 8.68
CA SER A 111 2.88 -9.38 9.73
C SER A 111 2.98 -7.85 9.60
N ILE A 112 4.17 -7.32 9.32
CA ILE A 112 4.40 -5.89 9.13
C ILE A 112 3.67 -5.39 7.88
N ILE A 113 3.79 -6.11 6.75
CA ILE A 113 3.09 -5.79 5.51
C ILE A 113 1.57 -5.76 5.75
N THR A 114 1.04 -6.82 6.35
CA THR A 114 -0.40 -6.94 6.65
C THR A 114 -0.88 -5.78 7.53
N LYS A 115 -0.16 -5.48 8.62
CA LYS A 115 -0.50 -4.37 9.51
C LYS A 115 -0.53 -3.04 8.75
N ASN A 116 0.46 -2.77 7.90
CA ASN A 116 0.53 -1.52 7.15
C ASN A 116 -0.63 -1.43 6.15
N VAL A 117 -0.92 -2.49 5.40
CA VAL A 117 -2.06 -2.51 4.48
C VAL A 117 -3.39 -2.33 5.22
N MET A 118 -3.56 -2.98 6.38
CA MET A 118 -4.76 -2.82 7.20
C MET A 118 -4.94 -1.37 7.71
N ASN A 119 -3.85 -0.68 8.07
CA ASN A 119 -3.90 0.73 8.44
C ASN A 119 -4.29 1.62 7.24
N THR A 120 -3.78 1.32 6.06
CA THR A 120 -4.19 1.99 4.82
C THR A 120 -5.68 1.78 4.53
N MET A 121 -6.20 0.57 4.76
CA MET A 121 -7.64 0.30 4.57
C MET A 121 -8.50 1.09 5.55
N ASP A 122 -8.07 1.25 6.80
CA ASP A 122 -8.74 2.16 7.76
C ASP A 122 -8.79 3.59 7.21
N PHE A 123 -7.65 4.11 6.78
CA PHE A 123 -7.54 5.44 6.19
C PHE A 123 -8.48 5.62 4.98
N PHE A 124 -8.55 4.65 4.08
CA PHE A 124 -9.43 4.71 2.90
C PHE A 124 -10.92 4.64 3.26
N LEU A 125 -11.28 3.81 4.25
CA LEU A 125 -12.65 3.72 4.75
C LEU A 125 -13.10 5.01 5.46
N GLU A 126 -12.20 5.69 6.17
CA GLU A 126 -12.45 7.00 6.76
C GLU A 126 -12.67 8.06 5.67
N LEU A 127 -11.76 8.17 4.70
CA LEU A 127 -11.86 9.13 3.60
C LEU A 127 -13.12 8.94 2.74
N SER A 128 -13.51 7.71 2.48
CA SER A 128 -14.73 7.39 1.72
C SER A 128 -16.02 7.49 2.54
N ASN A 129 -15.94 7.92 3.81
CA ASN A 129 -17.06 7.97 4.75
C ASN A 129 -17.84 6.63 4.80
N SER A 130 -17.09 5.52 4.78
CA SER A 130 -17.64 4.15 4.72
C SER A 130 -17.82 3.51 6.08
N TYR A 131 -17.24 4.09 7.14
CA TYR A 131 -17.49 3.66 8.52
C TYR A 131 -18.86 4.14 9.01
N ASN A 132 -19.59 3.23 9.68
CA ASN A 132 -20.91 3.50 10.23
C ASN A 132 -20.96 3.29 11.75
N ASN A 133 -19.81 3.10 12.43
CA ASN A 133 -19.67 2.79 13.85
C ASN A 133 -20.42 1.52 14.29
N HIS A 134 -20.43 0.49 13.44
CA HIS A 134 -21.09 -0.79 13.69
C HIS A 134 -20.09 -1.96 13.67
N ALA A 135 -20.51 -3.09 14.26
CA ALA A 135 -19.72 -4.33 14.25
C ALA A 135 -19.30 -4.80 12.82
N PHE A 136 -20.05 -4.38 11.80
CA PHE A 136 -19.75 -4.67 10.39
C PHE A 136 -18.56 -3.90 9.83
N ASP A 137 -18.06 -2.86 10.49
CA ASP A 137 -16.92 -2.09 10.00
C ASP A 137 -15.65 -2.94 9.97
N PHE A 138 -15.51 -3.86 10.90
CA PHE A 138 -14.43 -4.86 10.88
C PHE A 138 -14.50 -5.75 9.62
N LEU A 139 -15.70 -6.17 9.21
CA LEU A 139 -15.88 -6.96 7.98
C LEU A 139 -15.52 -6.14 6.74
N LYS A 140 -15.95 -4.88 6.65
CA LYS A 140 -15.62 -3.98 5.53
C LYS A 140 -14.12 -3.84 5.36
N LYS A 141 -13.39 -3.61 6.45
CA LYS A 141 -11.93 -3.48 6.45
C LYS A 141 -11.26 -4.75 5.93
N ASN A 142 -11.67 -5.92 6.41
CA ASN A 142 -11.13 -7.20 5.95
C ASN A 142 -11.44 -7.46 4.47
N PHE A 143 -12.67 -7.17 4.02
CA PHE A 143 -13.04 -7.27 2.61
C PHE A 143 -12.18 -6.35 1.75
N LEU A 144 -12.00 -5.11 2.16
CA LEU A 144 -11.17 -4.15 1.43
C LEU A 144 -9.72 -4.60 1.38
N PHE A 145 -9.20 -5.17 2.47
CA PHE A 145 -7.87 -5.79 2.51
C PHE A 145 -7.73 -6.93 1.49
N PHE A 146 -8.73 -7.80 1.34
CA PHE A 146 -8.70 -8.86 0.33
C PHE A 146 -8.74 -8.30 -1.09
N ILE A 147 -9.62 -7.33 -1.36
CA ILE A 147 -9.69 -6.64 -2.65
C ILE A 147 -8.34 -6.04 -2.99
N TYR A 148 -7.75 -5.26 -2.08
CA TYR A 148 -6.44 -4.67 -2.25
C TYR A 148 -5.36 -5.72 -2.53
N SER A 149 -5.35 -6.81 -1.76
CA SER A 149 -4.32 -7.87 -1.89
C SER A 149 -4.38 -8.59 -3.23
N ILE A 150 -5.58 -8.85 -3.76
CA ILE A 150 -5.78 -9.45 -5.08
C ILE A 150 -5.35 -8.47 -6.16
N THR A 151 -5.80 -7.22 -6.09
CA THR A 151 -5.48 -6.17 -7.05
C THR A 151 -3.97 -5.85 -7.04
N PHE A 152 -3.33 -5.79 -5.87
CA PHE A 152 -1.89 -5.60 -5.74
C PHE A 152 -1.09 -6.68 -6.50
N LYS A 153 -1.55 -7.92 -6.44
CA LYS A 153 -0.94 -9.04 -7.16
C LYS A 153 -1.07 -8.87 -8.69
N THR A 154 -2.24 -8.43 -9.15
CA THR A 154 -2.48 -8.11 -10.56
C THR A 154 -1.59 -6.94 -10.98
N TRP A 155 -1.54 -5.86 -10.19
CA TRP A 155 -0.71 -4.69 -10.43
C TRP A 155 0.78 -5.03 -10.56
N LEU A 156 1.33 -5.90 -9.70
CA LEU A 156 2.74 -6.31 -9.78
C LEU A 156 3.11 -6.93 -11.15
N SER A 157 2.17 -7.55 -11.83
CA SER A 157 2.35 -8.19 -13.14
C SER A 157 1.76 -7.40 -14.31
N ASP A 158 1.13 -6.25 -14.03
CA ASP A 158 0.50 -5.43 -15.05
C ASP A 158 1.53 -4.55 -15.76
N ASN A 159 1.70 -4.81 -17.06
CA ASN A 159 2.56 -4.05 -17.96
C ASN A 159 1.74 -3.38 -19.08
N THR A 160 0.43 -3.23 -18.88
CA THR A 160 -0.44 -2.54 -19.84
C THR A 160 -0.39 -1.04 -19.66
N ASP A 161 -0.71 -0.30 -20.72
CA ASP A 161 -0.84 1.15 -20.66
C ASP A 161 -1.91 1.53 -19.61
N GLU A 162 -1.59 2.53 -18.81
CA GLU A 162 -2.49 3.07 -17.77
C GLU A 162 -3.01 2.03 -16.77
N LEU A 163 -2.27 0.93 -16.53
CA LEU A 163 -2.65 -0.14 -15.61
C LEU A 163 -4.06 -0.72 -15.88
N SER A 164 -4.42 -0.89 -17.14
CA SER A 164 -5.78 -1.25 -17.55
C SER A 164 -6.28 -2.60 -16.98
N LYS A 165 -5.38 -3.57 -16.78
CA LYS A 165 -5.73 -4.85 -16.10
C LYS A 165 -6.00 -4.65 -14.61
N THR A 166 -5.20 -3.84 -13.95
CA THR A 166 -5.34 -3.49 -12.54
C THR A 166 -6.66 -2.76 -12.30
N MET A 167 -6.97 -1.76 -13.15
CA MET A 167 -8.23 -1.03 -13.10
C MET A 167 -9.44 -1.95 -13.27
N ALA A 168 -9.42 -2.82 -14.29
CA ALA A 168 -10.50 -3.75 -14.56
C ALA A 168 -10.73 -4.75 -13.40
N GLU A 169 -9.65 -5.28 -12.81
CA GLU A 169 -9.75 -6.20 -11.69
C GLU A 169 -10.28 -5.50 -10.44
N LEU A 170 -9.80 -4.28 -10.15
CA LEU A 170 -10.25 -3.49 -9.01
C LEU A 170 -11.73 -3.14 -9.13
N ASP A 171 -12.17 -2.63 -10.29
CA ASP A 171 -13.60 -2.30 -10.52
C ASP A 171 -14.50 -3.53 -10.37
N ARG A 172 -14.09 -4.66 -10.94
CA ARG A 172 -14.82 -5.94 -10.83
C ARG A 172 -15.00 -6.36 -9.36
N LEU A 173 -13.94 -6.27 -8.54
CA LEU A 173 -13.97 -6.68 -7.14
C LEU A 173 -14.80 -5.72 -6.28
N LEU A 174 -14.64 -4.40 -6.46
CA LEU A 174 -15.43 -3.40 -5.74
C LEU A 174 -16.92 -3.48 -6.11
N SER A 175 -17.25 -3.69 -7.38
CA SER A 175 -18.63 -3.88 -7.84
C SER A 175 -19.26 -5.14 -7.24
N ALA A 176 -18.50 -6.24 -7.14
CA ALA A 176 -18.98 -7.46 -6.49
C ALA A 176 -19.26 -7.25 -5.00
N ALA A 177 -18.40 -6.51 -4.29
CA ALA A 177 -18.58 -6.17 -2.89
C ALA A 177 -19.82 -5.28 -2.66
N GLU A 178 -20.03 -4.27 -3.50
CA GLU A 178 -21.20 -3.39 -3.45
C GLU A 178 -22.50 -4.15 -3.67
N ASN A 179 -22.55 -5.01 -4.71
CA ASN A 179 -23.72 -5.86 -4.99
C ASN A 179 -24.04 -6.81 -3.82
N PHE A 180 -23.00 -7.36 -3.17
CA PHE A 180 -23.20 -8.22 -2.01
C PHE A 180 -23.78 -7.42 -0.82
N GLN A 181 -23.26 -6.23 -0.56
CA GLN A 181 -23.73 -5.35 0.51
C GLN A 181 -25.20 -4.97 0.30
N GLN A 182 -25.60 -4.60 -0.91
CA GLN A 182 -26.99 -4.26 -1.26
C GLN A 182 -27.95 -5.43 -0.98
N LYS A 183 -27.55 -6.65 -1.34
CA LYS A 183 -28.36 -7.85 -1.07
C LYS A 183 -28.53 -8.15 0.41
N VAL A 184 -27.46 -7.98 1.21
CA VAL A 184 -27.52 -8.22 2.67
C VAL A 184 -28.33 -7.13 3.38
N SER A 185 -28.31 -5.90 2.89
CA SER A 185 -29.09 -4.78 3.48
C SER A 185 -30.57 -4.79 3.11
N SER A 186 -30.97 -5.64 2.15
CA SER A 186 -32.37 -5.80 1.72
C SER A 186 -33.11 -6.93 2.45
N PHE A 187 -32.46 -7.64 3.37
CA PHE A 187 -33.01 -8.62 4.29
C PHE A 187 -33.10 -8.05 5.71
#